data_6b23d5fa9a6f82baabdce5a398d0a459
#
_entry.id   6b23d5fa9a6f82baabdce5a398d0a459
#
_cell.length_a   1.000
_cell.length_b   1.000
_cell.length_c   1.000
_cell.angle_alpha   90.00
_cell.angle_beta   90.00
_cell.angle_gamma   90.00
#
_symmetry.space_group_name_H-M   'P 1'
#
loop_
_entity.id
_entity.type
_entity.pdbx_description
1 polymer ?
#
loop_
_entity_poly.entity_id
_entity_poly.type
_entity_poly.pdbx_seq_one_letter_code
_entity_poly.pdbx_strand_id
1 'polypeptide(L)'
;KITAIEIDVPIVHGPAFEGEAIRRAEMYVEFGGGRSTACELVNMVDSDDITDGKIEIIGPDIADMEEGKAYPMGILIKVYGRKFQSDFEPVLERRIHYFMNYGEGVWHMGQRDQNWMRISKGAQAAGFTLNDLGKIMYGYFKKEYAAIVDRLEIQLITDQAAVEKLLDEAHAKYQSRDDRLETLRDEAVDEFYTCTLCQSFAPTHICFVSPERTGLCGAVSWLDAKATYEIDPVGVCQPIDITEKNIIDKEKGEWSSINTEAAARTQGKTTEVCMYTMMDRPMTTCGCCECILAMLPECNGFMVTTREHKGMTPIGMTFSTLAGMVGGGNQTPGFIGLGRLYIVSRKFLPYDGG
;
A
#
# COMPACT_ATOMS: atom_id res chain seq x y z
N LYS A 1 16.83 -2.21 -10.47
CA LYS A 1 17.46 -1.47 -9.34
C LYS A 1 17.41 0.00 -9.68
N ILE A 2 16.72 0.81 -8.84
CA ILE A 2 16.74 2.27 -8.99
C ILE A 2 18.15 2.73 -8.64
N THR A 3 18.84 3.33 -9.59
CA THR A 3 20.16 3.91 -9.35
C THR A 3 19.97 5.23 -8.59
N ALA A 4 20.85 5.56 -7.68
CA ALA A 4 20.84 6.88 -7.04
C ALA A 4 20.81 8.00 -8.10
N ILE A 5 20.06 9.04 -7.83
CA ILE A 5 20.00 10.27 -8.63
C ILE A 5 20.57 11.41 -7.77
N GLU A 6 21.09 12.44 -8.41
CA GLU A 6 21.55 13.62 -7.70
C GLU A 6 20.39 14.59 -7.49
N ILE A 7 20.10 14.88 -6.23
CA ILE A 7 19.06 15.85 -5.82
C ILE A 7 19.69 16.73 -4.74
N ASP A 8 19.60 18.04 -4.92
CA ASP A 8 20.13 19.03 -3.97
C ASP A 8 19.21 19.15 -2.75
N VAL A 9 19.53 18.37 -1.70
CA VAL A 9 18.84 18.33 -0.40
C VAL A 9 19.87 18.12 0.73
N PRO A 10 19.60 18.59 1.97
CA PRO A 10 20.59 18.57 3.06
C PRO A 10 20.78 17.20 3.73
N ILE A 11 20.09 16.14 3.28
CA ILE A 11 20.20 14.78 3.82
C ILE A 11 20.63 13.81 2.72
N VAL A 12 21.15 12.65 3.12
CA VAL A 12 21.43 11.58 2.17
C VAL A 12 20.11 10.95 1.72
N HIS A 13 20.03 10.51 0.47
CA HIS A 13 18.83 9.86 -0.05
C HIS A 13 19.17 8.70 -0.98
N GLY A 14 18.29 7.71 -0.99
CA GLY A 14 18.38 6.53 -1.86
C GLY A 14 17.58 5.34 -1.33
N PRO A 15 17.45 4.28 -2.13
CA PRO A 15 16.69 3.08 -1.76
C PRO A 15 17.22 2.34 -0.52
N ALA A 16 18.44 2.63 -0.09
CA ALA A 16 19.04 1.98 1.07
C ALA A 16 18.36 2.37 2.40
N PHE A 17 17.69 3.52 2.43
CA PHE A 17 16.98 4.00 3.63
C PHE A 17 15.55 3.46 3.75
N GLU A 18 15.02 2.82 2.70
CA GLU A 18 13.69 2.22 2.75
C GLU A 18 13.65 1.11 3.81
N GLY A 19 12.67 1.21 4.73
CA GLY A 19 12.53 0.30 5.86
C GLY A 19 13.20 0.75 7.16
N GLU A 20 13.96 1.85 7.18
CA GLU A 20 14.48 2.45 8.41
C GLU A 20 13.34 3.06 9.24
N ALA A 21 13.15 2.56 10.47
CA ALA A 21 12.11 3.05 11.36
C ALA A 21 12.63 4.12 12.30
N ILE A 22 11.94 5.27 12.36
CA ILE A 22 12.23 6.34 13.34
C ILE A 22 11.41 6.08 14.60
N ARG A 23 12.10 5.82 15.72
CA ARG A 23 11.46 5.65 17.02
C ARG A 23 10.98 6.99 17.57
N ARG A 24 10.00 6.95 18.48
CA ARG A 24 9.42 8.17 19.06
C ARG A 24 10.46 9.07 19.75
N ALA A 25 11.50 8.51 20.33
CA ALA A 25 12.58 9.28 20.96
C ALA A 25 13.48 10.03 19.96
N GLU A 26 13.56 9.53 18.74
CA GLU A 26 14.37 10.08 17.64
C GLU A 26 13.58 11.04 16.75
N MET A 27 12.24 11.06 16.92
CA MET A 27 11.31 11.83 16.14
C MET A 27 11.35 13.31 16.54
N TYR A 28 11.44 14.19 15.56
CA TYR A 28 11.17 15.62 15.73
C TYR A 28 9.68 15.89 15.61
N VAL A 29 9.06 15.51 14.50
CA VAL A 29 7.65 15.74 14.20
C VAL A 29 7.01 14.50 13.60
N GLU A 30 5.70 14.36 13.79
CA GLU A 30 4.87 13.27 13.28
C GLU A 30 3.71 13.82 12.47
N PHE A 31 3.30 13.09 11.43
CA PHE A 31 2.14 13.41 10.61
C PHE A 31 1.24 12.17 10.52
N GLY A 32 -0.08 12.37 10.63
CA GLY A 32 -1.04 11.26 10.58
C GLY A 32 -0.94 10.28 11.76
N GLY A 33 -1.00 8.98 11.48
CA GLY A 33 -0.78 7.91 12.45
C GLY A 33 -1.79 7.80 13.59
N GLY A 34 -3.01 8.26 13.40
CA GLY A 34 -4.08 8.27 14.41
C GLY A 34 -3.98 9.41 15.44
N ARG A 35 -2.97 10.27 15.33
CA ARG A 35 -2.82 11.50 16.14
C ARG A 35 -3.25 12.76 15.39
N SER A 36 -3.28 12.72 14.07
CA SER A 36 -3.73 13.78 13.19
C SER A 36 -4.28 13.20 11.88
N THR A 37 -4.93 14.03 11.07
CA THR A 37 -5.46 13.64 9.76
C THR A 37 -4.34 13.53 8.74
N ALA A 38 -4.38 12.50 7.90
CA ALA A 38 -3.49 12.40 6.76
C ALA A 38 -4.18 11.74 5.57
N CYS A 39 -3.81 12.14 4.36
CA CYS A 39 -4.23 11.47 3.12
C CYS A 39 -3.21 11.71 2.00
N GLU A 40 -3.23 10.83 1.02
CA GLU A 40 -2.43 10.94 -0.19
C GLU A 40 -3.30 10.66 -1.42
N LEU A 41 -3.10 11.43 -2.47
CA LEU A 41 -3.84 11.30 -3.72
C LEU A 41 -2.93 11.59 -4.90
N VAL A 42 -2.96 10.70 -5.89
CA VAL A 42 -2.44 10.98 -7.23
C VAL A 42 -3.61 11.25 -8.15
N ASN A 43 -3.57 12.36 -8.86
CA ASN A 43 -4.63 12.81 -9.75
C ASN A 43 -4.08 13.17 -11.12
N MET A 44 -4.61 12.54 -12.16
CA MET A 44 -4.36 12.90 -13.56
C MET A 44 -5.05 14.24 -13.87
N VAL A 45 -4.33 15.14 -14.50
CA VAL A 45 -4.82 16.45 -14.90
C VAL A 45 -4.47 16.75 -16.35
N ASP A 46 -5.09 17.77 -16.93
CA ASP A 46 -4.74 18.24 -18.26
C ASP A 46 -3.40 19.00 -18.26
N SER A 47 -2.76 19.08 -19.44
CA SER A 47 -1.42 19.69 -19.56
C SER A 47 -1.37 21.15 -19.12
N ASP A 48 -2.48 21.87 -19.23
CA ASP A 48 -2.58 23.30 -18.91
C ASP A 48 -2.82 23.56 -17.42
N ASP A 49 -3.20 22.51 -16.67
CA ASP A 49 -3.51 22.58 -15.23
C ASP A 49 -2.33 22.17 -14.34
N ILE A 50 -1.14 21.98 -14.91
CA ILE A 50 0.04 21.49 -14.21
C ILE A 50 1.32 22.24 -14.60
N THR A 51 2.12 22.59 -13.60
CA THR A 51 3.47 23.13 -13.79
C THR A 51 4.50 22.09 -13.42
N ASP A 52 5.24 21.57 -14.41
CA ASP A 52 6.25 20.53 -14.18
C ASP A 52 7.32 21.00 -13.18
N GLY A 53 7.59 20.20 -12.18
CA GLY A 53 8.57 20.46 -11.13
C GLY A 53 8.12 21.42 -10.02
N LYS A 54 6.88 21.95 -10.08
CA LYS A 54 6.36 22.79 -9.00
C LYS A 54 6.17 21.93 -7.75
N ILE A 55 6.76 22.40 -6.63
CA ILE A 55 6.54 21.86 -5.29
C ILE A 55 5.91 22.99 -4.48
N GLU A 56 4.75 22.76 -3.92
CA GLU A 56 3.98 23.72 -3.16
C GLU A 56 3.74 23.23 -1.74
N ILE A 57 4.07 24.06 -0.75
CA ILE A 57 3.81 23.80 0.66
C ILE A 57 2.63 24.67 1.09
N ILE A 58 1.57 24.03 1.62
CA ILE A 58 0.36 24.70 2.09
C ILE A 58 0.23 24.47 3.60
N GLY A 59 0.56 25.49 4.37
CA GLY A 59 0.63 25.45 5.84
C GLY A 59 2.07 25.52 6.37
N PRO A 60 2.29 25.24 7.67
CA PRO A 60 3.62 25.31 8.29
C PRO A 60 4.59 24.25 7.71
N ASP A 61 5.86 24.64 7.55
CA ASP A 61 6.97 23.72 7.24
C ASP A 61 7.61 23.18 8.53
N ILE A 62 8.49 22.20 8.41
CA ILE A 62 9.14 21.50 9.54
C ILE A 62 9.78 22.48 10.53
N ALA A 63 10.39 23.57 10.04
CA ALA A 63 11.03 24.59 10.86
C ALA A 63 10.05 25.37 11.75
N ASP A 64 8.76 25.43 11.37
CA ASP A 64 7.72 26.14 12.09
C ASP A 64 6.97 25.23 13.09
N MET A 65 7.36 23.96 13.18
CA MET A 65 6.68 22.95 13.99
C MET A 65 7.38 22.72 15.33
N GLU A 66 6.61 22.27 16.32
CA GLU A 66 7.09 21.96 17.66
C GLU A 66 7.54 20.49 17.76
N GLU A 67 8.68 20.24 18.42
CA GLU A 67 9.19 18.91 18.69
C GLU A 67 8.15 18.03 19.43
N GLY A 68 7.99 16.79 18.99
CA GLY A 68 7.12 15.79 19.61
C GLY A 68 5.63 15.96 19.29
N LYS A 69 5.24 16.98 18.51
CA LYS A 69 3.84 17.20 18.10
C LYS A 69 3.49 16.39 16.85
N ALA A 70 2.18 16.25 16.64
CA ALA A 70 1.60 15.66 15.46
C ALA A 70 0.85 16.72 14.65
N TYR A 71 1.03 16.71 13.34
CA TYR A 71 0.42 17.65 12.39
C TYR A 71 -0.35 16.88 11.30
N PRO A 72 -1.35 17.52 10.68
CA PRO A 72 -2.00 16.94 9.50
C PRO A 72 -1.03 16.88 8.32
N MET A 73 -1.28 15.95 7.38
CA MET A 73 -0.51 15.86 6.13
C MET A 73 -1.39 15.43 4.97
N GLY A 74 -1.54 16.29 4.00
CA GLY A 74 -2.07 15.96 2.68
C GLY A 74 -0.94 15.90 1.66
N ILE A 75 -0.92 14.85 0.85
CA ILE A 75 0.00 14.70 -0.27
C ILE A 75 -0.83 14.63 -1.55
N LEU A 76 -0.81 15.68 -2.35
CA LEU A 76 -1.45 15.69 -3.66
C LEU A 76 -0.38 15.73 -4.74
N ILE A 77 -0.39 14.72 -5.59
CA ILE A 77 0.47 14.64 -6.77
C ILE A 77 -0.41 14.80 -8.00
N LYS A 78 -0.24 15.90 -8.72
CA LYS A 78 -0.83 16.08 -10.03
C LYS A 78 0.11 15.50 -11.07
N VAL A 79 -0.44 14.78 -12.03
CA VAL A 79 0.33 14.13 -13.09
C VAL A 79 -0.31 14.34 -14.45
N TYR A 80 0.55 14.60 -15.43
CA TYR A 80 0.20 14.61 -16.85
C TYR A 80 1.21 13.79 -17.63
N GLY A 81 0.70 13.04 -18.61
CA GLY A 81 1.54 12.35 -19.57
C GLY A 81 0.71 11.87 -20.77
N ARG A 82 1.27 11.98 -21.98
CA ARG A 82 0.59 11.57 -23.23
C ARG A 82 0.21 10.09 -23.24
N LYS A 83 0.88 9.27 -22.44
CA LYS A 83 0.62 7.83 -22.29
C LYS A 83 0.03 7.53 -20.90
N PHE A 84 -0.18 8.53 -20.08
CA PHE A 84 -0.75 8.34 -18.74
C PHE A 84 -2.25 8.11 -18.81
N GLN A 85 -2.73 7.19 -18.03
CA GLN A 85 -4.16 6.83 -17.92
C GLN A 85 -4.58 6.89 -16.46
N SER A 86 -5.86 7.14 -16.20
CA SER A 86 -6.39 7.21 -14.84
C SER A 86 -6.18 5.92 -14.03
N ASP A 87 -6.10 4.78 -14.70
CA ASP A 87 -5.80 3.49 -14.07
C ASP A 87 -4.37 3.38 -13.54
N PHE A 88 -3.47 4.28 -13.95
CA PHE A 88 -2.11 4.34 -13.44
C PHE A 88 -1.97 5.17 -12.16
N GLU A 89 -2.96 6.01 -11.83
CA GLU A 89 -2.93 6.83 -10.60
C GLU A 89 -2.66 6.01 -9.34
N PRO A 90 -3.37 4.90 -9.06
CA PRO A 90 -3.11 4.11 -7.86
C PRO A 90 -1.74 3.42 -7.88
N VAL A 91 -1.17 3.17 -9.04
CA VAL A 91 0.19 2.60 -9.13
C VAL A 91 1.23 3.61 -8.67
N LEU A 92 1.14 4.86 -9.12
CA LEU A 92 2.03 5.93 -8.66
C LEU A 92 1.80 6.24 -7.17
N GLU A 93 0.54 6.25 -6.72
CA GLU A 93 0.17 6.55 -5.33
C GLU A 93 0.88 5.61 -4.34
N ARG A 94 1.00 4.32 -4.65
CA ARG A 94 1.76 3.38 -3.81
C ARG A 94 3.26 3.63 -3.78
N ARG A 95 3.80 4.33 -4.76
CA ARG A 95 5.23 4.67 -4.80
C ARG A 95 5.57 5.86 -3.90
N ILE A 96 4.58 6.65 -3.47
CA ILE A 96 4.75 7.72 -2.49
C ILE A 96 5.50 7.17 -1.26
N HIS A 97 5.01 6.06 -0.69
CA HIS A 97 5.63 5.39 0.46
C HIS A 97 7.13 5.18 0.28
N TYR A 98 7.54 4.60 -0.85
CA TYR A 98 8.94 4.28 -1.09
C TYR A 98 9.78 5.53 -1.27
N PHE A 99 9.32 6.47 -2.07
CA PHE A 99 10.10 7.67 -2.38
C PHE A 99 10.25 8.60 -1.17
N MET A 100 9.27 8.64 -0.28
CA MET A 100 9.42 9.32 1.01
C MET A 100 10.47 8.62 1.89
N ASN A 101 10.43 7.30 1.99
CA ASN A 101 11.38 6.51 2.77
C ASN A 101 12.81 6.51 2.20
N TYR A 102 13.04 7.06 1.03
CA TYR A 102 14.40 7.19 0.49
C TYR A 102 15.19 8.34 1.14
N GLY A 103 14.54 9.27 1.85
CA GLY A 103 15.24 10.29 2.63
C GLY A 103 15.78 9.76 3.96
N GLU A 104 17.09 9.94 4.24
CA GLU A 104 17.64 9.67 5.56
C GLU A 104 16.90 10.47 6.63
N GLY A 105 16.42 9.81 7.67
CA GLY A 105 15.65 10.46 8.72
C GLY A 105 14.21 10.82 8.34
N VAL A 106 13.68 10.25 7.26
CA VAL A 106 12.27 10.24 6.90
C VAL A 106 11.74 8.82 7.01
N TRP A 107 10.64 8.64 7.72
CA TRP A 107 9.97 7.35 7.84
C TRP A 107 8.49 7.53 7.54
N HIS A 108 7.98 6.75 6.62
CA HIS A 108 6.57 6.72 6.21
C HIS A 108 6.05 5.30 6.23
N MET A 109 4.81 5.13 6.68
CA MET A 109 4.11 3.85 6.73
C MET A 109 2.65 4.05 6.33
N GLY A 110 2.10 3.07 5.60
CA GLY A 110 0.70 3.08 5.20
C GLY A 110 0.48 3.66 3.80
N GLN A 111 -0.74 4.10 3.55
CA GLN A 111 -1.20 4.57 2.24
C GLN A 111 -2.58 5.22 2.35
N ARG A 112 -2.99 5.96 1.33
CA ARG A 112 -4.29 6.63 1.24
C ARG A 112 -4.52 7.49 2.50
N ASP A 113 -5.63 7.30 3.20
CA ASP A 113 -5.99 7.98 4.44
C ASP A 113 -5.51 7.27 5.72
N GLN A 114 -4.80 6.15 5.57
CA GLN A 114 -4.18 5.38 6.64
C GLN A 114 -2.66 5.51 6.58
N ASN A 115 -2.15 6.71 6.44
CA ASN A 115 -0.71 6.96 6.39
C ASN A 115 -0.17 7.61 7.66
N TRP A 116 1.13 7.45 7.85
CA TRP A 116 1.85 7.89 9.03
C TRP A 116 3.29 8.20 8.66
N MET A 117 3.71 9.43 8.91
CA MET A 117 5.08 9.86 8.63
C MET A 117 5.75 10.41 9.87
N ARG A 118 7.07 10.24 9.97
CA ARG A 118 7.94 10.87 10.97
C ARG A 118 9.16 11.47 10.30
N ILE A 119 9.56 12.63 10.81
CA ILE A 119 10.84 13.27 10.51
C ILE A 119 11.71 13.19 11.76
N SER A 120 12.96 12.75 11.60
CA SER A 120 13.91 12.62 12.69
C SER A 120 14.46 13.98 13.14
N LYS A 121 14.96 14.03 14.38
CA LYS A 121 15.72 15.19 14.90
C LYS A 121 16.97 15.45 14.07
N GLY A 122 17.62 14.40 13.55
CA GLY A 122 18.78 14.51 12.68
C GLY A 122 18.47 15.23 11.37
N ALA A 123 17.41 14.84 10.69
CA ALA A 123 16.97 15.49 9.46
C ALA A 123 16.57 16.96 9.69
N GLN A 124 15.82 17.24 10.76
CA GLN A 124 15.47 18.61 11.14
C GLN A 124 16.72 19.46 11.44
N ALA A 125 17.67 18.93 12.20
CA ALA A 125 18.92 19.63 12.53
C ALA A 125 19.81 19.87 11.30
N ALA A 126 19.72 19.04 10.27
CA ALA A 126 20.36 19.26 8.97
C ALA A 126 19.66 20.33 8.12
N GLY A 127 18.52 20.86 8.57
CA GLY A 127 17.73 21.87 7.84
C GLY A 127 16.81 21.29 6.78
N PHE A 128 16.44 20.00 6.88
CA PHE A 128 15.51 19.35 5.96
C PHE A 128 14.11 19.96 6.04
N THR A 129 13.50 20.20 4.88
CA THR A 129 12.20 20.85 4.71
C THR A 129 11.21 19.94 3.99
N LEU A 130 9.92 20.27 4.02
CA LEU A 130 8.92 19.61 3.18
C LEU A 130 9.18 19.85 1.69
N ASN A 131 9.76 21.02 1.32
CA ASN A 131 10.16 21.25 -0.05
C ASN A 131 11.25 20.27 -0.52
N ASP A 132 12.19 19.90 0.36
CA ASP A 132 13.23 18.91 0.04
C ASP A 132 12.63 17.50 -0.08
N LEU A 133 11.62 17.16 0.74
CA LEU A 133 10.85 15.94 0.58
C LEU A 133 10.16 15.89 -0.79
N GLY A 134 9.55 17.01 -1.19
CA GLY A 134 8.95 17.16 -2.52
C GLY A 134 9.97 16.96 -3.65
N LYS A 135 11.20 17.50 -3.53
CA LYS A 135 12.28 17.30 -4.53
C LYS A 135 12.68 15.82 -4.63
N ILE A 136 12.82 15.12 -3.50
CA ILE A 136 13.12 13.68 -3.49
C ILE A 136 12.02 12.92 -4.25
N MET A 137 10.76 13.13 -3.88
CA MET A 137 9.63 12.47 -4.54
C MET A 137 9.60 12.80 -6.04
N TYR A 138 9.69 14.06 -6.42
CA TYR A 138 9.70 14.49 -7.83
C TYR A 138 10.79 13.79 -8.63
N GLY A 139 12.02 13.79 -8.13
CA GLY A 139 13.15 13.20 -8.82
C GLY A 139 12.97 11.69 -9.06
N TYR A 140 12.51 10.96 -8.06
CA TYR A 140 12.30 9.52 -8.20
C TYR A 140 11.08 9.18 -9.05
N PHE A 141 9.98 9.93 -8.96
CA PHE A 141 8.84 9.76 -9.86
C PHE A 141 9.21 10.00 -11.33
N LYS A 142 9.89 11.10 -11.62
CA LYS A 142 10.32 11.42 -13.00
C LYS A 142 11.29 10.38 -13.55
N LYS A 143 12.10 9.76 -12.70
CA LYS A 143 13.03 8.72 -13.11
C LYS A 143 12.35 7.38 -13.34
N GLU A 144 11.55 6.92 -12.37
CA GLU A 144 10.93 5.59 -12.44
C GLU A 144 9.84 5.52 -13.51
N TYR A 145 9.08 6.61 -13.66
CA TYR A 145 7.93 6.68 -14.58
C TYR A 145 8.16 7.56 -15.80
N ALA A 146 9.41 7.79 -16.20
CA ALA A 146 9.78 8.63 -17.35
C ALA A 146 9.06 8.24 -18.66
N ALA A 147 8.65 6.99 -18.82
CA ALA A 147 7.98 6.49 -20.01
C ALA A 147 6.51 6.97 -20.13
N ILE A 148 5.88 7.35 -19.02
CA ILE A 148 4.45 7.67 -18.94
C ILE A 148 4.17 9.03 -18.29
N VAL A 149 5.10 9.62 -17.52
CA VAL A 149 4.94 10.90 -16.83
C VAL A 149 5.72 11.99 -17.54
N ASP A 150 5.03 12.87 -18.28
CA ASP A 150 5.62 14.03 -18.94
C ASP A 150 5.78 15.22 -17.95
N ARG A 151 4.78 15.48 -17.10
CA ARG A 151 4.78 16.54 -16.09
C ARG A 151 4.28 16.03 -14.74
N LEU A 152 4.82 16.60 -13.65
CA LEU A 152 4.46 16.25 -12.29
C LEU A 152 4.58 17.48 -11.38
N GLU A 153 3.53 17.74 -10.59
CA GLU A 153 3.47 18.80 -9.57
C GLU A 153 3.11 18.15 -8.23
N ILE A 154 3.77 18.57 -7.15
CA ILE A 154 3.58 18.01 -5.81
C ILE A 154 3.09 19.11 -4.87
N GLN A 155 2.02 18.85 -4.13
CA GLN A 155 1.56 19.68 -3.04
C GLN A 155 1.68 18.89 -1.73
N LEU A 156 2.38 19.46 -0.76
CA LEU A 156 2.49 18.96 0.61
C LEU A 156 1.72 19.91 1.52
N ILE A 157 0.65 19.42 2.13
CA ILE A 157 -0.35 20.22 2.81
C ILE A 157 -0.32 19.90 4.29
N THR A 158 -0.06 20.90 5.12
CA THR A 158 -0.03 20.78 6.59
C THR A 158 -1.04 21.70 7.28
N ASP A 159 -1.81 22.45 6.49
CA ASP A 159 -2.99 23.18 6.98
C ASP A 159 -4.17 22.24 7.17
N GLN A 160 -4.76 22.23 8.36
CA GLN A 160 -5.82 21.27 8.75
C GLN A 160 -7.03 21.33 7.80
N ALA A 161 -7.52 22.53 7.48
CA ALA A 161 -8.72 22.67 6.66
C ALA A 161 -8.47 22.25 5.20
N ALA A 162 -7.27 22.52 4.70
CA ALA A 162 -6.88 22.10 3.36
C ALA A 162 -6.68 20.58 3.28
N VAL A 163 -6.15 19.93 4.32
CA VAL A 163 -6.06 18.45 4.39
C VAL A 163 -7.43 17.80 4.45
N GLU A 164 -8.36 18.33 5.24
CA GLU A 164 -9.73 17.81 5.32
C GLU A 164 -10.44 17.90 3.96
N LYS A 165 -10.29 19.02 3.25
CA LYS A 165 -10.82 19.17 1.90
C LYS A 165 -10.21 18.14 0.92
N LEU A 166 -8.89 17.96 0.96
CA LEU A 166 -8.24 16.94 0.13
C LEU A 166 -8.71 15.52 0.48
N LEU A 167 -8.95 15.24 1.77
CA LEU A 167 -9.44 13.95 2.24
C LEU A 167 -10.82 13.60 1.64
N ASP A 168 -11.73 14.58 1.56
CA ASP A 168 -13.04 14.39 0.92
C ASP A 168 -12.90 14.04 -0.57
N GLU A 169 -12.03 14.77 -1.29
CA GLU A 169 -11.73 14.50 -2.69
C GLU A 169 -11.09 13.10 -2.87
N ALA A 170 -10.15 12.74 -1.99
CA ALA A 170 -9.47 11.46 -2.00
C ALA A 170 -10.44 10.30 -1.73
N HIS A 171 -11.33 10.41 -0.75
CA HIS A 171 -12.35 9.41 -0.46
C HIS A 171 -13.27 9.16 -1.65
N ALA A 172 -13.74 10.22 -2.32
CA ALA A 172 -14.56 10.09 -3.54
C ALA A 172 -13.81 9.33 -4.64
N LYS A 173 -12.51 9.60 -4.80
CA LYS A 173 -11.66 8.94 -5.79
C LYS A 173 -11.41 7.46 -5.42
N TYR A 174 -11.13 7.15 -4.15
CA TYR A 174 -10.95 5.78 -3.68
C TYR A 174 -12.22 4.96 -3.87
N GLN A 175 -13.38 5.52 -3.50
CA GLN A 175 -14.68 4.87 -3.71
C GLN A 175 -14.94 4.60 -5.19
N SER A 176 -14.71 5.57 -6.07
CA SER A 176 -14.87 5.39 -7.52
C SER A 176 -13.96 4.28 -8.08
N ARG A 177 -12.76 4.09 -7.52
CA ARG A 177 -11.87 2.98 -7.90
C ARG A 177 -12.40 1.64 -7.42
N ASP A 178 -12.95 1.58 -6.21
CA ASP A 178 -13.49 0.36 -5.61
C ASP A 178 -14.79 -0.06 -6.32
N ASP A 179 -15.67 0.89 -6.69
CA ASP A 179 -16.93 0.65 -7.41
C ASP A 179 -16.70 -0.09 -8.75
N ARG A 180 -15.57 0.15 -9.41
CA ARG A 180 -15.23 -0.55 -10.67
C ARG A 180 -15.01 -2.05 -10.48
N LEU A 181 -14.77 -2.51 -9.28
CA LEU A 181 -14.54 -3.92 -8.94
C LEU A 181 -15.83 -4.64 -8.54
N GLU A 182 -16.89 -3.92 -8.15
CA GLU A 182 -18.10 -4.53 -7.59
C GLU A 182 -18.77 -5.56 -8.50
N THR A 183 -18.71 -5.34 -9.81
CA THR A 183 -19.34 -6.22 -10.81
C THR A 183 -18.41 -7.32 -11.31
N LEU A 184 -17.12 -7.22 -11.03
CA LEU A 184 -16.16 -8.21 -11.46
C LEU A 184 -16.20 -9.46 -10.56
N ARG A 185 -15.98 -10.62 -11.19
CA ARG A 185 -15.94 -11.92 -10.51
C ARG A 185 -14.73 -12.70 -11.01
N ASP A 186 -14.19 -13.55 -10.15
CA ASP A 186 -13.04 -14.37 -10.50
C ASP A 186 -13.33 -15.30 -11.70
N GLU A 187 -14.58 -15.75 -11.84
CA GLU A 187 -15.02 -16.58 -12.96
C GLU A 187 -15.15 -15.82 -14.30
N ALA A 188 -15.05 -14.51 -14.28
CA ALA A 188 -15.14 -13.66 -15.47
C ALA A 188 -13.78 -13.34 -16.11
N VAL A 189 -12.69 -13.86 -15.54
CA VAL A 189 -11.33 -13.57 -16.01
C VAL A 189 -10.54 -14.86 -16.19
N ASP A 190 -9.55 -14.84 -17.09
CA ASP A 190 -8.67 -15.95 -17.38
C ASP A 190 -7.29 -15.80 -16.72
N GLU A 191 -7.07 -14.67 -16.05
CA GLU A 191 -5.80 -14.37 -15.39
C GLU A 191 -5.99 -13.68 -14.04
N PHE A 192 -5.19 -14.08 -13.07
CA PHE A 192 -4.94 -13.35 -11.82
C PHE A 192 -3.56 -12.69 -11.89
N TYR A 193 -3.19 -11.95 -10.86
CA TYR A 193 -1.88 -11.30 -10.79
C TYR A 193 -1.17 -11.65 -9.48
N THR A 194 0.17 -11.74 -9.53
CA THR A 194 0.99 -11.68 -8.32
C THR A 194 1.10 -10.24 -7.84
N CYS A 195 1.43 -10.06 -6.56
CA CYS A 195 2.02 -8.82 -6.06
C CYS A 195 3.15 -9.16 -5.09
N THR A 196 4.37 -8.75 -5.44
CA THR A 196 5.57 -8.94 -4.61
C THR A 196 6.16 -7.62 -4.12
N LEU A 197 5.36 -6.54 -4.11
CA LEU A 197 5.78 -5.19 -3.74
C LEU A 197 6.43 -5.14 -2.35
N CYS A 198 5.92 -5.94 -1.39
CA CYS A 198 6.41 -5.98 -0.02
C CYS A 198 7.71 -6.77 0.18
N GLN A 199 8.27 -7.38 -0.85
CA GLN A 199 9.50 -8.19 -0.70
C GLN A 199 10.75 -7.37 -0.37
N SER A 200 10.69 -6.05 -0.44
CA SER A 200 11.75 -5.16 0.07
C SER A 200 11.98 -5.34 1.59
N PHE A 201 10.91 -5.60 2.36
CA PHE A 201 10.99 -5.79 3.82
C PHE A 201 10.49 -7.17 4.30
N ALA A 202 9.73 -7.91 3.48
CA ALA A 202 9.25 -9.26 3.74
C ALA A 202 9.61 -10.19 2.56
N PRO A 203 10.85 -10.68 2.46
CA PRO A 203 11.41 -11.27 1.24
C PRO A 203 10.68 -12.50 0.69
N THR A 204 9.89 -13.19 1.51
CA THR A 204 9.11 -14.35 1.11
C THR A 204 7.61 -14.11 1.02
N HIS A 205 7.19 -12.84 1.18
CA HIS A 205 5.79 -12.47 1.05
C HIS A 205 5.36 -12.41 -0.42
N ILE A 206 4.19 -12.97 -0.71
CA ILE A 206 3.51 -12.85 -2.01
C ILE A 206 2.01 -12.70 -1.77
N CYS A 207 1.36 -11.86 -2.58
CA CYS A 207 -0.10 -11.84 -2.72
C CYS A 207 -0.49 -12.34 -4.11
N PHE A 208 -1.58 -13.07 -4.18
CA PHE A 208 -2.30 -13.36 -5.41
C PHE A 208 -3.56 -12.51 -5.43
N VAL A 209 -3.70 -11.73 -6.48
CA VAL A 209 -4.73 -10.70 -6.60
C VAL A 209 -5.71 -11.13 -7.69
N SER A 210 -6.98 -11.22 -7.32
CA SER A 210 -8.09 -11.51 -8.21
C SER A 210 -9.15 -10.40 -8.15
N PRO A 211 -10.16 -10.38 -9.03
CA PRO A 211 -11.27 -9.45 -8.93
C PRO A 211 -11.93 -9.39 -7.55
N GLU A 212 -12.06 -10.53 -6.88
CA GLU A 212 -12.71 -10.65 -5.56
C GLU A 212 -11.68 -10.70 -4.40
N ARG A 213 -10.40 -10.57 -4.68
CA ARG A 213 -9.34 -10.62 -3.65
C ARG A 213 -8.24 -9.60 -3.92
N THR A 214 -8.18 -8.56 -3.13
CA THR A 214 -7.08 -7.60 -3.13
C THR A 214 -5.81 -8.21 -2.56
N GLY A 215 -4.68 -7.54 -2.76
CA GLY A 215 -3.51 -7.73 -1.90
C GLY A 215 -3.90 -7.58 -0.43
N LEU A 216 -3.19 -8.26 0.47
CA LEU A 216 -3.51 -8.26 1.92
C LEU A 216 -3.44 -6.85 2.55
N CYS A 217 -2.71 -5.93 1.94
CA CYS A 217 -2.69 -4.52 2.34
C CYS A 217 -4.02 -3.78 2.05
N GLY A 218 -4.89 -4.33 1.19
CA GLY A 218 -6.11 -3.70 0.73
C GLY A 218 -5.93 -2.65 -0.37
N ALA A 219 -4.70 -2.39 -0.81
CA ALA A 219 -4.39 -1.31 -1.75
C ALA A 219 -4.12 -1.76 -3.18
N VAL A 220 -3.83 -3.02 -3.39
CA VAL A 220 -3.59 -3.57 -4.74
C VAL A 220 -4.79 -4.38 -5.15
N SER A 221 -5.67 -3.77 -5.93
CA SER A 221 -6.78 -4.46 -6.57
C SER A 221 -6.33 -5.19 -7.84
N TRP A 222 -7.20 -6.00 -8.42
CA TRP A 222 -6.91 -6.67 -9.69
C TRP A 222 -6.64 -5.69 -10.84
N LEU A 223 -7.42 -4.61 -10.92
CA LEU A 223 -7.18 -3.53 -11.90
C LEU A 223 -5.83 -2.84 -11.67
N ASP A 224 -5.47 -2.62 -10.43
CA ASP A 224 -4.18 -2.00 -10.09
C ASP A 224 -3.00 -2.91 -10.42
N ALA A 225 -3.14 -4.21 -10.20
CA ALA A 225 -2.10 -5.19 -10.55
C ALA A 225 -1.93 -5.29 -12.07
N LYS A 226 -3.04 -5.26 -12.82
CA LYS A 226 -3.05 -5.20 -14.28
C LYS A 226 -2.36 -3.95 -14.80
N ALA A 227 -2.72 -2.77 -14.28
CA ALA A 227 -2.09 -1.51 -14.63
C ALA A 227 -0.59 -1.49 -14.29
N THR A 228 -0.20 -2.07 -13.16
CA THR A 228 1.22 -2.20 -12.77
C THR A 228 1.99 -3.06 -13.78
N TYR A 229 1.41 -4.16 -14.24
CA TYR A 229 2.01 -4.99 -15.28
C TYR A 229 2.11 -4.27 -16.63
N GLU A 230 1.10 -3.49 -17.02
CA GLU A 230 1.14 -2.68 -18.24
C GLU A 230 2.27 -1.65 -18.23
N ILE A 231 2.54 -1.04 -17.07
CA ILE A 231 3.63 -0.07 -16.91
C ILE A 231 5.00 -0.76 -16.89
N ASP A 232 5.11 -1.87 -16.14
CA ASP A 232 6.36 -2.61 -15.96
C ASP A 232 6.14 -4.13 -16.09
N PRO A 233 6.24 -4.67 -17.34
CA PRO A 233 5.98 -6.09 -17.61
C PRO A 233 6.95 -7.06 -16.93
N VAL A 234 8.04 -6.59 -16.34
CA VAL A 234 9.01 -7.40 -15.58
C VAL A 234 8.98 -7.10 -14.08
N GLY A 235 8.03 -6.27 -13.65
CA GLY A 235 7.89 -5.75 -12.30
C GLY A 235 7.22 -6.71 -11.31
N VAL A 236 6.71 -6.11 -10.25
CA VAL A 236 6.19 -6.80 -9.07
C VAL A 236 4.86 -7.50 -9.28
N CYS A 237 4.09 -7.10 -10.29
CA CYS A 237 2.82 -7.73 -10.65
C CYS A 237 3.01 -8.51 -11.96
N GLN A 238 2.73 -9.82 -11.92
CA GLN A 238 2.84 -10.68 -13.09
C GLN A 238 1.52 -11.42 -13.31
N PRO A 239 1.05 -11.57 -14.56
CA PRO A 239 -0.16 -12.32 -14.84
C PRO A 239 0.04 -13.82 -14.58
N ILE A 240 -1.02 -14.46 -14.11
CA ILE A 240 -1.06 -15.90 -13.83
C ILE A 240 -2.26 -16.47 -14.57
N ASP A 241 -2.02 -17.42 -15.45
CA ASP A 241 -3.04 -18.16 -16.19
C ASP A 241 -3.82 -19.07 -15.22
N ILE A 242 -5.12 -18.79 -15.06
CA ILE A 242 -6.03 -19.53 -14.21
C ILE A 242 -7.09 -20.33 -15.01
N THR A 243 -6.86 -20.49 -16.31
CA THR A 243 -7.75 -21.28 -17.17
C THR A 243 -7.85 -22.74 -16.72
N GLU A 244 -8.85 -23.45 -17.23
CA GLU A 244 -9.20 -24.82 -16.80
C GLU A 244 -8.03 -25.81 -16.78
N LYS A 245 -7.04 -25.64 -17.66
CA LYS A 245 -5.86 -26.53 -17.72
C LYS A 245 -4.98 -26.49 -16.46
N ASN A 246 -5.10 -25.44 -15.67
CA ASN A 246 -4.32 -25.23 -14.44
C ASN A 246 -5.09 -25.54 -13.16
N ILE A 247 -6.40 -25.85 -13.24
CA ILE A 247 -7.23 -26.10 -12.06
C ILE A 247 -6.83 -27.42 -11.40
N ILE A 248 -6.57 -27.36 -10.10
CA ILE A 248 -6.39 -28.51 -9.22
C ILE A 248 -7.69 -28.74 -8.43
N ASP A 249 -8.17 -27.70 -7.74
CA ASP A 249 -9.41 -27.73 -6.98
C ASP A 249 -10.13 -26.37 -7.13
N LYS A 250 -11.24 -26.38 -7.86
CA LYS A 250 -12.00 -25.16 -8.16
C LYS A 250 -12.70 -24.59 -6.93
N GLU A 251 -13.16 -25.43 -6.01
CA GLU A 251 -13.87 -25.00 -4.81
C GLU A 251 -12.93 -24.34 -3.82
N LYS A 252 -11.74 -24.90 -3.63
CA LYS A 252 -10.69 -24.32 -2.80
C LYS A 252 -10.00 -23.12 -3.45
N GLY A 253 -10.12 -22.99 -4.77
CA GLY A 253 -9.36 -22.00 -5.53
C GLY A 253 -7.88 -22.37 -5.61
N GLU A 254 -7.57 -23.60 -5.98
CA GLU A 254 -6.19 -24.10 -6.14
C GLU A 254 -5.87 -24.29 -7.62
N TRP A 255 -4.78 -23.65 -8.07
CA TRP A 255 -4.26 -23.75 -9.43
C TRP A 255 -2.78 -24.11 -9.43
N SER A 256 -2.38 -24.98 -10.35
CA SER A 256 -0.96 -25.36 -10.51
C SER A 256 -0.07 -24.16 -10.90
N SER A 257 -0.61 -23.23 -11.66
CA SER A 257 0.07 -21.98 -12.03
C SER A 257 0.35 -21.09 -10.83
N ILE A 258 -0.62 -20.94 -9.93
CA ILE A 258 -0.47 -20.18 -8.66
C ILE A 258 0.57 -20.87 -7.78
N ASN A 259 0.50 -22.19 -7.64
CA ASN A 259 1.46 -22.96 -6.83
C ASN A 259 2.89 -22.81 -7.36
N THR A 260 3.07 -22.81 -8.68
CA THR A 260 4.37 -22.60 -9.33
C THR A 260 4.94 -21.21 -9.01
N GLU A 261 4.13 -20.15 -9.15
CA GLU A 261 4.54 -18.79 -8.84
C GLU A 261 4.80 -18.59 -7.34
N ALA A 262 3.99 -19.23 -6.48
CA ALA A 262 4.21 -19.22 -5.04
C ALA A 262 5.58 -19.80 -4.69
N ALA A 263 5.90 -20.99 -5.17
CA ALA A 263 7.19 -21.64 -4.93
C ALA A 263 8.37 -20.78 -5.43
N ALA A 264 8.26 -20.27 -6.66
CA ALA A 264 9.33 -19.49 -7.28
C ALA A 264 9.61 -18.17 -6.54
N ARG A 265 8.56 -17.43 -6.15
CA ARG A 265 8.70 -16.07 -5.59
C ARG A 265 8.82 -16.02 -4.07
N THR A 266 8.58 -17.14 -3.38
CA THR A 266 8.77 -17.25 -1.92
C THR A 266 10.02 -18.02 -1.53
N GLN A 267 10.92 -18.29 -2.49
CA GLN A 267 12.11 -19.13 -2.25
C GLN A 267 11.74 -20.53 -1.73
N GLY A 268 10.63 -21.09 -2.19
CA GLY A 268 10.12 -22.39 -1.76
C GLY A 268 9.46 -22.43 -0.37
N LYS A 269 9.24 -21.28 0.27
CA LYS A 269 8.58 -21.22 1.59
C LYS A 269 7.09 -21.51 1.52
N THR A 270 6.45 -21.15 0.41
CA THR A 270 5.06 -21.46 0.11
C THR A 270 5.01 -22.15 -1.24
N THR A 271 4.50 -23.37 -1.29
CA THR A 271 4.45 -24.19 -2.51
C THR A 271 3.04 -24.47 -2.98
N GLU A 272 2.05 -24.26 -2.12
CA GLU A 272 0.64 -24.50 -2.37
C GLU A 272 -0.20 -23.39 -1.74
N VAL A 273 -1.19 -22.89 -2.48
CA VAL A 273 -2.09 -21.82 -2.05
C VAL A 273 -3.51 -22.16 -2.46
N CYS A 274 -4.44 -22.02 -1.52
CA CYS A 274 -5.87 -22.09 -1.74
C CYS A 274 -6.47 -20.67 -1.62
N MET A 275 -6.94 -20.12 -2.72
CA MET A 275 -7.43 -18.73 -2.76
C MET A 275 -8.74 -18.53 -1.99
N TYR A 276 -9.56 -19.57 -1.87
CA TYR A 276 -10.92 -19.50 -1.34
C TYR A 276 -11.12 -20.17 0.01
N THR A 277 -10.06 -20.69 0.62
CA THR A 277 -10.13 -21.20 1.98
C THR A 277 -9.40 -20.27 2.97
N MET A 278 -9.89 -20.21 4.19
CA MET A 278 -9.26 -19.48 5.29
C MET A 278 -8.36 -20.40 6.13
N MET A 279 -8.61 -21.71 6.08
CA MET A 279 -8.01 -22.70 6.98
C MET A 279 -6.98 -23.57 6.28
N ASP A 280 -7.16 -23.86 4.98
CA ASP A 280 -6.32 -24.77 4.22
C ASP A 280 -5.40 -23.97 3.28
N ARG A 281 -4.12 -23.96 3.58
CA ARG A 281 -3.06 -23.30 2.77
C ARG A 281 -3.37 -21.85 2.40
N PRO A 282 -3.68 -20.99 3.37
CA PRO A 282 -3.95 -19.58 3.11
C PRO A 282 -2.73 -18.87 2.52
N MET A 283 -2.95 -17.72 1.88
CA MET A 283 -1.86 -16.85 1.41
C MET A 283 -0.97 -16.41 2.58
N THR A 284 0.30 -16.14 2.28
CA THR A 284 1.23 -15.53 3.25
C THR A 284 0.80 -14.11 3.60
N THR A 285 1.23 -13.60 4.76
CA THR A 285 0.92 -12.24 5.22
C THR A 285 2.19 -11.47 5.56
N CYS A 286 2.12 -10.14 5.49
CA CYS A 286 3.22 -9.22 5.82
C CYS A 286 2.97 -8.40 7.10
N GLY A 287 1.83 -8.54 7.75
CA GLY A 287 1.44 -7.75 8.94
C GLY A 287 0.77 -6.41 8.65
N CYS A 288 0.60 -6.05 7.39
CA CYS A 288 -0.09 -4.82 6.97
C CYS A 288 -1.52 -5.09 6.46
N CYS A 289 -2.13 -6.18 6.89
CA CYS A 289 -3.44 -6.63 6.44
C CYS A 289 -4.53 -5.55 6.64
N GLU A 290 -5.49 -5.52 5.73
CA GLU A 290 -6.66 -4.66 5.85
C GLU A 290 -7.62 -5.17 6.93
N CYS A 291 -7.78 -6.49 7.00
CA CYS A 291 -8.60 -7.16 8.00
C CYS A 291 -7.84 -8.32 8.63
N ILE A 292 -8.16 -8.63 9.88
CA ILE A 292 -7.66 -9.81 10.59
C ILE A 292 -8.85 -10.67 11.03
N LEU A 293 -8.80 -11.95 10.71
CA LEU A 293 -9.68 -12.96 11.25
C LEU A 293 -9.00 -13.62 12.46
N ALA A 294 -9.71 -13.70 13.57
CA ALA A 294 -9.32 -14.47 14.74
C ALA A 294 -10.31 -15.62 14.98
N MET A 295 -9.83 -16.84 15.07
CA MET A 295 -10.67 -18.01 15.41
C MET A 295 -10.96 -18.02 16.90
N LEU A 296 -12.20 -18.35 17.26
CA LEU A 296 -12.73 -18.39 18.62
C LEU A 296 -13.29 -19.78 18.91
N PRO A 297 -12.42 -20.78 19.22
CA PRO A 297 -12.86 -22.16 19.46
C PRO A 297 -13.88 -22.29 20.59
N GLU A 298 -13.80 -21.41 21.60
CA GLU A 298 -14.66 -21.42 22.79
C GLU A 298 -16.14 -21.19 22.45
N CYS A 299 -16.43 -20.47 21.36
CA CYS A 299 -17.80 -20.23 20.90
C CYS A 299 -18.09 -20.82 19.52
N ASN A 300 -17.17 -21.65 18.99
CA ASN A 300 -17.24 -22.22 17.64
C ASN A 300 -17.51 -21.14 16.58
N GLY A 301 -16.75 -20.05 16.67
CA GLY A 301 -16.91 -18.89 15.82
C GLY A 301 -15.58 -18.24 15.44
N PHE A 302 -15.68 -17.13 14.76
CA PHE A 302 -14.53 -16.27 14.47
C PHE A 302 -14.91 -14.79 14.59
N MET A 303 -13.91 -13.96 14.75
CA MET A 303 -14.04 -12.50 14.79
C MET A 303 -13.24 -11.94 13.61
N VAL A 304 -13.84 -11.00 12.87
CA VAL A 304 -13.12 -10.19 11.88
C VAL A 304 -13.03 -8.76 12.40
N THR A 305 -11.85 -8.19 12.37
CA THR A 305 -11.61 -6.78 12.67
C THR A 305 -10.88 -6.11 11.52
N THR A 306 -11.16 -4.83 11.29
CA THR A 306 -10.55 -4.02 10.24
C THR A 306 -9.57 -3.02 10.84
N ARG A 307 -8.68 -2.43 10.01
CA ARG A 307 -7.71 -1.43 10.47
C ARG A 307 -8.34 -0.12 10.94
N GLU A 308 -9.58 0.17 10.54
CA GLU A 308 -10.33 1.34 11.00
C GLU A 308 -10.81 1.20 12.45
N HIS A 309 -10.83 -0.01 13.00
CA HIS A 309 -11.20 -0.23 14.39
C HIS A 309 -10.13 0.33 15.35
N LYS A 310 -10.46 1.38 16.07
CA LYS A 310 -9.51 2.15 16.92
C LYS A 310 -9.41 1.63 18.37
N GLY A 311 -10.22 0.66 18.76
CA GLY A 311 -10.32 0.20 20.15
C GLY A 311 -9.76 -1.19 20.39
N MET A 312 -10.03 -1.70 21.59
CA MET A 312 -9.83 -3.09 21.94
C MET A 312 -10.93 -3.94 21.31
N THR A 313 -10.54 -5.03 20.68
CA THR A 313 -11.48 -6.04 20.19
C THR A 313 -12.04 -6.89 21.36
N PRO A 314 -13.12 -7.64 21.15
CA PRO A 314 -13.68 -8.54 22.19
C PRO A 314 -12.68 -9.54 22.79
N ILE A 315 -11.61 -9.86 22.08
CA ILE A 315 -10.54 -10.76 22.58
C ILE A 315 -9.42 -10.01 23.32
N GLY A 316 -9.60 -8.73 23.63
CA GLY A 316 -8.65 -7.94 24.42
C GLY A 316 -7.38 -7.51 23.67
N MET A 317 -7.40 -7.49 22.34
CA MET A 317 -6.28 -7.07 21.49
C MET A 317 -6.69 -5.92 20.57
N THR A 318 -5.77 -5.01 20.30
CA THR A 318 -5.95 -3.98 19.26
C THR A 318 -5.71 -4.56 17.86
N PHE A 319 -6.22 -3.89 16.82
CA PHE A 319 -5.90 -4.27 15.43
C PHE A 319 -4.38 -4.35 15.19
N SER A 320 -3.62 -3.37 15.67
CA SER A 320 -2.14 -3.37 15.50
C SER A 320 -1.47 -4.58 16.14
N THR A 321 -1.95 -5.03 17.30
CA THR A 321 -1.45 -6.25 17.96
C THR A 321 -1.77 -7.48 17.09
N LEU A 322 -3.00 -7.59 16.61
CA LEU A 322 -3.43 -8.69 15.74
C LEU A 322 -2.67 -8.71 14.42
N ALA A 323 -2.44 -7.54 13.80
CA ALA A 323 -1.62 -7.44 12.58
C ALA A 323 -0.19 -7.94 12.80
N GLY A 324 0.39 -7.67 13.97
CA GLY A 324 1.69 -8.23 14.37
C GLY A 324 1.69 -9.77 14.50
N MET A 325 0.55 -10.38 14.84
CA MET A 325 0.41 -11.85 14.96
C MET A 325 0.43 -12.57 13.60
N VAL A 326 0.04 -11.88 12.52
CA VAL A 326 0.01 -12.45 11.16
C VAL A 326 1.16 -11.95 10.28
N GLY A 327 2.06 -11.12 10.83
CA GLY A 327 3.10 -10.43 10.07
C GLY A 327 4.35 -11.25 9.78
N GLY A 328 5.19 -10.71 8.87
CA GLY A 328 6.53 -11.22 8.60
C GLY A 328 6.58 -12.56 7.85
N GLY A 329 5.51 -13.00 7.21
CA GLY A 329 5.43 -14.30 6.53
C GLY A 329 5.29 -15.50 7.49
N ASN A 330 5.22 -15.23 8.79
CA ASN A 330 4.94 -16.24 9.80
C ASN A 330 3.47 -16.17 10.18
N GLN A 331 2.76 -17.26 10.00
CA GLN A 331 1.37 -17.35 10.44
C GLN A 331 1.30 -17.81 11.88
N THR A 332 0.66 -17.01 12.74
CA THR A 332 0.33 -17.45 14.09
C THR A 332 -0.98 -18.25 14.03
N PRO A 333 -1.01 -19.50 14.54
CA PRO A 333 -2.23 -20.29 14.58
C PRO A 333 -3.40 -19.53 15.23
N GLY A 334 -4.56 -19.55 14.59
CA GLY A 334 -5.75 -18.85 15.05
C GLY A 334 -5.91 -17.41 14.51
N PHE A 335 -4.95 -16.88 13.75
CA PHE A 335 -5.02 -15.55 13.18
C PHE A 335 -4.68 -15.56 11.68
N ILE A 336 -5.52 -14.94 10.86
CA ILE A 336 -5.35 -14.89 9.41
C ILE A 336 -5.57 -13.45 8.93
N GLY A 337 -4.64 -12.95 8.11
CA GLY A 337 -4.81 -11.66 7.43
C GLY A 337 -5.64 -11.81 6.17
N LEU A 338 -6.58 -10.89 5.95
CA LEU A 338 -7.52 -10.91 4.83
C LEU A 338 -7.66 -9.51 4.22
N GLY A 339 -7.98 -9.46 2.92
CA GLY A 339 -8.43 -8.24 2.26
C GLY A 339 -9.94 -8.05 2.41
N ARG A 340 -10.40 -6.80 2.40
CA ARG A 340 -11.83 -6.46 2.56
C ARG A 340 -12.69 -7.05 1.44
N LEU A 341 -12.26 -6.96 0.18
CA LEU A 341 -13.02 -7.52 -0.95
C LEU A 341 -13.29 -9.00 -0.79
N TYR A 342 -12.30 -9.76 -0.28
CA TYR A 342 -12.50 -11.18 -0.03
C TYR A 342 -13.55 -11.44 1.05
N ILE A 343 -13.56 -10.65 2.14
CA ILE A 343 -14.54 -10.78 3.23
C ILE A 343 -15.98 -10.55 2.74
N VAL A 344 -16.19 -9.58 1.84
CA VAL A 344 -17.52 -9.30 1.27
C VAL A 344 -17.84 -10.16 0.06
N SER A 345 -16.90 -10.96 -0.44
CA SER A 345 -17.10 -11.86 -1.57
C SER A 345 -17.99 -13.06 -1.20
N ARG A 346 -18.53 -13.71 -2.22
CA ARG A 346 -19.31 -14.95 -2.05
C ARG A 346 -18.44 -16.14 -1.61
N LYS A 347 -17.12 -15.99 -1.62
CA LYS A 347 -16.15 -17.06 -1.35
C LYS A 347 -15.64 -17.06 0.08
N PHE A 348 -16.03 -16.05 0.87
CA PHE A 348 -15.49 -15.87 2.23
C PHE A 348 -15.81 -17.01 3.19
N LEU A 349 -16.91 -17.66 3.14
CA LEU A 349 -17.25 -18.73 4.07
C LEU A 349 -17.59 -20.09 3.43
N PRO A 350 -17.97 -20.18 2.14
CA PRO A 350 -18.65 -21.38 1.62
C PRO A 350 -17.86 -22.68 1.77
N TYR A 351 -16.56 -22.65 1.56
CA TYR A 351 -15.74 -23.85 1.57
C TYR A 351 -15.51 -24.37 2.99
N ASP A 352 -15.24 -23.51 3.94
CA ASP A 352 -14.93 -23.88 5.35
C ASP A 352 -16.21 -24.06 6.19
N GLY A 353 -17.39 -24.04 5.60
CA GLY A 353 -18.66 -24.32 6.26
C GLY A 353 -19.07 -23.27 7.30
N GLY A 354 -18.62 -22.03 7.09
CA GLY A 354 -18.90 -20.88 7.95
C GLY A 354 -20.35 -20.42 7.94
#